data_e63bf01c6dedc817fa688452170824ca
#
_entry.id   e63bf01c6dedc817fa688452170824ca
#
_cell.length_a   1.000
_cell.length_b   1.000
_cell.length_c   1.000
_cell.angle_alpha   90.00
_cell.angle_beta   90.00
_cell.angle_gamma   90.00
#
_symmetry.space_group_name_H-M   'P 1'
#
loop_
_entity.id
_entity.type
_entity.pdbx_description
1 polymer ?
#
loop_
_entity_poly.entity_id
_entity_poly.type
_entity_poly.pdbx_seq_one_letter_code
_entity_poly.pdbx_strand_id
1 'polypeptide(L)'
;MQYHFIIRNNRRTNMKQINIGFIGLGRIADLHYLGYKNNKQAKLYAVCDINPTLVEQRATQWHATVSYTDYNDLLKDPRIDAVEILTPHSLHEPVVIAAAKAGKHIALQKPMTVDLASADRILEATAQHGKIFKVTDNYAFYPPIRLAKKIIENGEIGSPISIRIKFIGGGSGGWYVPPAAWQWRLKENTESGGIRGFDTFDHGHHLWTTAWYLCGSVERASGWIDSIDGIIDAPSVMIWKHTSGVYGSIEFVHMPALKIPSKYYANDVWIEVSGTQGIVVIHRCTGIIVKGPAVSVFTSKGWKHYNEKSDWALGFIGATHNFIESILGKTQPMLSGANARDILRFSLAIQKSAKVHREVYTQELDAPFPSLYYYMRHRKDIAATKSPIKSFFERIGLRGNTSQYAPRAKELTEEFLKRYNPDAVRQWTVTIALNIEPEGEAKGFCYSIMINNSVLTAKEGVLPQKWDMKITVPAGLWAAILLRKKRIEMAYLQGLIKIEGKSEEALKLRAAFGICGIVFISLYPIDEKMHKSIVQKI
;
A
#
# COMPACT_ATOMS: atom_id res chain seq x y z
N MET A 1 56.41 -32.94 35.18
CA MET A 1 55.65 -31.83 34.54
C MET A 1 54.20 -31.99 34.89
N GLN A 2 53.72 -31.19 35.85
CA GLN A 2 52.30 -31.20 36.28
C GLN A 2 51.51 -30.27 35.36
N TYR A 3 50.51 -30.81 34.63
CA TYR A 3 49.58 -30.01 33.89
C TYR A 3 48.44 -29.53 34.81
N HIS A 4 48.36 -28.23 35.06
CA HIS A 4 47.26 -27.60 35.73
C HIS A 4 46.10 -27.44 34.73
N PHE A 5 45.01 -28.16 34.93
CA PHE A 5 43.76 -27.92 34.26
C PHE A 5 43.11 -26.67 34.87
N ILE A 6 43.07 -25.58 34.10
CA ILE A 6 42.27 -24.40 34.44
C ILE A 6 40.80 -24.70 34.10
N ILE A 7 40.01 -25.00 35.13
CA ILE A 7 38.54 -25.07 35.01
C ILE A 7 38.06 -23.63 34.77
N ARG A 8 37.74 -23.29 33.52
CA ARG A 8 36.99 -22.08 33.22
C ARG A 8 35.59 -22.22 33.82
N ASN A 9 35.35 -21.54 34.92
CA ASN A 9 34.04 -21.31 35.49
C ASN A 9 33.15 -20.61 34.43
N ASN A 10 32.27 -21.36 33.79
CA ASN A 10 31.20 -20.83 32.96
C ASN A 10 30.24 -20.08 33.90
N ARG A 11 30.49 -18.79 34.16
CA ARG A 11 29.48 -17.91 34.71
C ARG A 11 28.31 -17.92 33.73
N ARG A 12 27.23 -18.66 34.04
CA ARG A 12 25.92 -18.45 33.45
C ARG A 12 25.53 -17.01 33.79
N THR A 13 25.84 -16.08 32.88
CA THR A 13 25.25 -14.77 32.91
C THR A 13 23.74 -15.01 32.78
N ASN A 14 23.01 -14.71 33.84
CA ASN A 14 21.54 -14.63 33.79
C ASN A 14 21.19 -13.54 32.79
N MET A 15 21.08 -13.89 31.49
CA MET A 15 20.65 -12.96 30.47
C MET A 15 19.20 -12.56 30.80
N LYS A 16 19.01 -11.27 31.05
CA LYS A 16 17.67 -10.71 31.30
C LYS A 16 16.77 -11.09 30.11
N GLN A 17 15.66 -11.76 30.39
CA GLN A 17 14.66 -12.13 29.40
C GLN A 17 14.00 -10.87 28.83
N ILE A 18 13.82 -10.79 27.51
CA ILE A 18 13.13 -9.69 26.84
C ILE A 18 11.63 -9.76 27.19
N ASN A 19 11.08 -8.71 27.74
CA ASN A 19 9.65 -8.61 28.05
C ASN A 19 8.89 -8.06 26.84
N ILE A 20 7.96 -8.85 26.33
CA ILE A 20 7.15 -8.52 25.14
C ILE A 20 5.75 -8.10 25.54
N GLY A 21 5.25 -7.02 24.93
CA GLY A 21 3.84 -6.62 24.99
C GLY A 21 3.14 -6.95 23.67
N PHE A 22 1.98 -7.60 23.71
CA PHE A 22 1.10 -7.75 22.55
C PHE A 22 0.06 -6.63 22.53
N ILE A 23 -0.10 -5.98 21.37
CA ILE A 23 -1.12 -4.97 21.10
C ILE A 23 -2.02 -5.49 19.99
N GLY A 24 -3.28 -5.84 20.34
CA GLY A 24 -4.21 -6.61 19.51
C GLY A 24 -4.14 -8.10 19.83
N LEU A 25 -5.26 -8.67 20.29
CA LEU A 25 -5.35 -10.04 20.80
C LEU A 25 -6.29 -10.92 19.95
N GLY A 26 -6.53 -10.50 18.70
CA GLY A 26 -7.36 -11.23 17.77
C GLY A 26 -6.78 -12.61 17.40
N ARG A 27 -7.46 -13.32 16.49
CA ARG A 27 -7.14 -14.72 16.17
C ARG A 27 -5.68 -14.98 15.77
N ILE A 28 -5.05 -14.02 15.06
CA ILE A 28 -3.67 -14.17 14.59
C ILE A 28 -2.66 -14.17 15.76
N ALA A 29 -2.98 -13.54 16.88
CA ALA A 29 -2.12 -13.48 18.05
C ALA A 29 -1.83 -14.88 18.64
N ASP A 30 -2.75 -15.83 18.48
CA ASP A 30 -2.53 -17.23 18.88
C ASP A 30 -1.29 -17.83 18.19
N LEU A 31 -1.06 -17.50 16.92
CA LEU A 31 0.08 -18.01 16.14
C LEU A 31 1.38 -17.28 16.52
N HIS A 32 1.32 -15.97 16.74
CA HIS A 32 2.48 -15.21 17.22
C HIS A 32 2.92 -15.69 18.61
N TYR A 33 1.97 -15.98 19.50
CA TYR A 33 2.27 -16.49 20.84
C TYR A 33 3.10 -17.79 20.81
N LEU A 34 2.93 -18.65 19.80
CA LEU A 34 3.69 -19.90 19.69
C LEU A 34 5.21 -19.70 19.69
N GLY A 35 5.69 -18.56 19.15
CA GLY A 35 7.11 -18.22 19.16
C GLY A 35 7.65 -17.81 20.53
N TYR A 36 6.79 -17.42 21.46
CA TYR A 36 7.13 -17.01 22.83
C TYR A 36 6.89 -18.10 23.87
N LYS A 37 5.92 -18.99 23.66
CA LYS A 37 5.42 -19.98 24.62
C LYS A 37 6.52 -20.75 25.39
N ASN A 38 7.62 -21.11 24.71
CA ASN A 38 8.73 -21.84 25.30
C ASN A 38 10.06 -21.14 25.07
N ASN A 39 10.05 -19.84 24.78
CA ASN A 39 11.26 -19.10 24.48
C ASN A 39 12.02 -18.76 25.76
N LYS A 40 13.30 -19.13 25.83
CA LYS A 40 14.16 -18.85 26.99
C LYS A 40 14.68 -17.41 27.04
N GLN A 41 14.68 -16.71 25.90
CA GLN A 41 15.28 -15.37 25.75
C GLN A 41 14.23 -14.25 25.83
N ALA A 42 12.94 -14.57 25.60
CA ALA A 42 11.85 -13.61 25.66
C ALA A 42 10.60 -14.25 26.26
N LYS A 43 9.74 -13.46 26.86
CA LYS A 43 8.44 -13.89 27.38
C LYS A 43 7.36 -12.89 27.03
N LEU A 44 6.14 -13.36 26.83
CA LEU A 44 4.97 -12.51 26.77
C LEU A 44 4.72 -11.97 28.19
N TYR A 45 5.03 -10.69 28.40
CA TYR A 45 4.92 -10.02 29.68
C TYR A 45 3.58 -9.29 29.82
N ALA A 46 3.11 -8.65 28.74
CA ALA A 46 1.91 -7.84 28.74
C ALA A 46 1.00 -8.15 27.54
N VAL A 47 -0.32 -8.01 27.75
CA VAL A 47 -1.33 -8.10 26.69
C VAL A 47 -2.20 -6.85 26.69
N CYS A 48 -2.62 -6.39 25.51
CA CYS A 48 -3.47 -5.21 25.35
C CYS A 48 -4.47 -5.38 24.19
N ASP A 49 -5.73 -5.12 24.46
CA ASP A 49 -6.80 -5.02 23.45
C ASP A 49 -7.90 -4.08 23.97
N ILE A 50 -8.63 -3.44 23.07
CA ILE A 50 -9.78 -2.58 23.44
C ILE A 50 -10.94 -3.37 24.06
N ASN A 51 -10.99 -4.70 23.85
CA ASN A 51 -12.00 -5.59 24.40
C ASN A 51 -11.52 -6.17 25.75
N PRO A 52 -12.04 -5.70 26.88
CA PRO A 52 -11.58 -6.13 28.21
C PRO A 52 -11.80 -7.63 28.46
N THR A 53 -12.88 -8.21 27.95
CA THR A 53 -13.13 -9.65 28.07
C THR A 53 -12.08 -10.48 27.36
N LEU A 54 -11.67 -10.05 26.16
CA LEU A 54 -10.61 -10.71 25.41
C LEU A 54 -9.25 -10.55 26.11
N VAL A 55 -8.99 -9.40 26.70
CA VAL A 55 -7.77 -9.13 27.50
C VAL A 55 -7.68 -10.11 28.68
N GLU A 56 -8.73 -10.24 29.48
CA GLU A 56 -8.77 -11.15 30.62
C GLU A 56 -8.57 -12.61 30.19
N GLN A 57 -9.28 -13.03 29.15
CA GLN A 57 -9.16 -14.37 28.57
C GLN A 57 -7.72 -14.69 28.14
N ARG A 58 -7.09 -13.77 27.40
CA ARG A 58 -5.75 -13.97 26.85
C ARG A 58 -4.67 -13.85 27.91
N ALA A 59 -4.82 -12.93 28.87
CA ALA A 59 -3.91 -12.81 30.00
C ALA A 59 -3.84 -14.13 30.80
N THR A 60 -4.98 -14.73 31.09
CA THR A 60 -5.07 -16.03 31.77
C THR A 60 -4.49 -17.15 30.91
N GLN A 61 -4.92 -17.25 29.65
CA GLN A 61 -4.52 -18.31 28.72
C GLN A 61 -3.01 -18.35 28.46
N TRP A 62 -2.39 -17.18 28.37
CA TRP A 62 -0.95 -17.04 28.02
C TRP A 62 -0.08 -16.70 29.21
N HIS A 63 -0.64 -16.67 30.43
CA HIS A 63 0.05 -16.33 31.68
C HIS A 63 0.79 -14.99 31.61
N ALA A 64 0.15 -13.98 30.99
CA ALA A 64 0.73 -12.64 30.94
C ALA A 64 0.77 -12.02 32.35
N THR A 65 1.85 -11.31 32.65
CA THR A 65 2.04 -10.72 34.00
C THR A 65 1.15 -9.51 34.24
N VAL A 66 0.90 -8.72 33.18
CA VAL A 66 0.06 -7.51 33.25
C VAL A 66 -0.82 -7.42 32.00
N SER A 67 -1.92 -6.67 32.12
CA SER A 67 -2.89 -6.48 31.04
C SER A 67 -3.34 -5.04 30.98
N TYR A 68 -3.68 -4.58 29.78
CA TYR A 68 -4.08 -3.21 29.47
C TYR A 68 -5.25 -3.20 28.50
N THR A 69 -6.08 -2.16 28.57
CA THR A 69 -7.14 -1.88 27.57
C THR A 69 -6.79 -0.69 26.67
N ASP A 70 -5.75 0.08 27.01
CA ASP A 70 -5.17 1.15 26.18
C ASP A 70 -3.69 0.85 25.91
N TYR A 71 -3.31 0.82 24.65
CA TYR A 71 -1.92 0.58 24.26
C TYR A 71 -0.97 1.69 24.72
N ASN A 72 -1.46 2.93 24.93
CA ASN A 72 -0.63 4.01 25.47
C ASN A 72 -0.16 3.71 26.90
N ASP A 73 -1.00 3.07 27.70
CA ASP A 73 -0.61 2.66 29.06
C ASP A 73 0.36 1.48 29.05
N LEU A 74 0.17 0.53 28.14
CA LEU A 74 1.16 -0.53 27.90
C LEU A 74 2.52 0.08 27.52
N LEU A 75 2.55 1.06 26.62
CA LEU A 75 3.78 1.67 26.13
C LEU A 75 4.52 2.48 27.19
N LYS A 76 3.81 3.04 28.19
CA LYS A 76 4.40 3.74 29.36
C LYS A 76 5.08 2.79 30.34
N ASP A 77 4.77 1.49 30.33
CA ASP A 77 5.39 0.53 31.25
C ASP A 77 6.89 0.35 30.90
N PRO A 78 7.82 0.74 31.79
CA PRO A 78 9.26 0.65 31.54
C PRO A 78 9.79 -0.78 31.56
N ARG A 79 8.99 -1.74 32.05
CA ARG A 79 9.36 -3.16 32.10
C ARG A 79 9.21 -3.85 30.76
N ILE A 80 8.47 -3.26 29.82
CA ILE A 80 8.27 -3.79 28.46
C ILE A 80 9.42 -3.32 27.58
N ASP A 81 10.17 -4.26 27.04
CA ASP A 81 11.32 -3.99 26.17
C ASP A 81 10.91 -3.88 24.68
N ALA A 82 9.91 -4.66 24.25
CA ALA A 82 9.47 -4.75 22.87
C ALA A 82 7.98 -5.01 22.76
N VAL A 83 7.41 -4.67 21.60
CA VAL A 83 5.99 -4.91 21.31
C VAL A 83 5.79 -5.65 19.99
N GLU A 84 4.78 -6.54 19.94
CA GLU A 84 4.18 -7.02 18.71
C GLU A 84 2.84 -6.32 18.50
N ILE A 85 2.68 -5.68 17.33
CA ILE A 85 1.50 -4.92 16.95
C ILE A 85 0.70 -5.78 15.98
N LEU A 86 -0.49 -6.20 16.39
CA LEU A 86 -1.36 -7.17 15.71
C LEU A 86 -2.77 -6.60 15.49
N THR A 87 -2.85 -5.29 15.36
CA THR A 87 -4.08 -4.51 15.19
C THR A 87 -4.58 -4.55 13.73
N PRO A 88 -5.80 -4.05 13.43
CA PRO A 88 -6.21 -3.71 12.06
C PRO A 88 -5.22 -2.76 11.37
N HIS A 89 -5.15 -2.83 10.04
CA HIS A 89 -4.10 -2.16 9.25
C HIS A 89 -4.09 -0.63 9.40
N SER A 90 -5.26 -0.01 9.50
CA SER A 90 -5.42 1.44 9.69
C SER A 90 -4.83 1.95 11.01
N LEU A 91 -4.65 1.07 12.00
CA LEU A 91 -4.05 1.39 13.29
C LEU A 91 -2.54 1.15 13.34
N HIS A 92 -1.94 0.56 12.31
CA HIS A 92 -0.51 0.28 12.31
C HIS A 92 0.33 1.54 12.47
N GLU A 93 0.05 2.58 11.68
CA GLU A 93 0.81 3.83 11.74
C GLU A 93 0.79 4.50 13.13
N PRO A 94 -0.37 4.86 13.70
CA PRO A 94 -0.41 5.54 14.99
C PRO A 94 0.21 4.72 16.12
N VAL A 95 -0.01 3.40 16.14
CA VAL A 95 0.52 2.54 17.19
C VAL A 95 2.04 2.36 17.06
N VAL A 96 2.57 2.19 15.84
CA VAL A 96 4.03 2.10 15.61
C VAL A 96 4.72 3.40 16.00
N ILE A 97 4.18 4.56 15.61
CA ILE A 97 4.75 5.87 15.97
C ILE A 97 4.77 6.06 17.50
N ALA A 98 3.69 5.68 18.19
CA ALA A 98 3.65 5.74 19.65
C ALA A 98 4.67 4.80 20.30
N ALA A 99 4.80 3.55 19.80
CA ALA A 99 5.76 2.58 20.30
C ALA A 99 7.22 3.01 20.05
N ALA A 100 7.51 3.61 18.90
CA ALA A 100 8.83 4.17 18.58
C ALA A 100 9.18 5.31 19.55
N LYS A 101 8.27 6.27 19.76
CA LYS A 101 8.45 7.37 20.72
C LYS A 101 8.65 6.86 22.15
N ALA A 102 8.01 5.75 22.52
CA ALA A 102 8.20 5.10 23.82
C ALA A 102 9.50 4.28 23.90
N GLY A 103 10.32 4.28 22.85
CA GLY A 103 11.63 3.59 22.82
C GLY A 103 11.53 2.08 22.83
N LYS A 104 10.45 1.49 22.32
CA LYS A 104 10.27 0.04 22.26
C LYS A 104 10.84 -0.54 20.97
N HIS A 105 11.35 -1.78 21.01
CA HIS A 105 11.55 -2.59 19.80
C HIS A 105 10.20 -3.01 19.24
N ILE A 106 10.05 -3.09 17.93
CA ILE A 106 8.73 -3.24 17.30
C ILE A 106 8.75 -4.35 16.25
N ALA A 107 7.87 -5.35 16.42
CA ALA A 107 7.45 -6.25 15.37
C ALA A 107 6.01 -5.90 14.97
N LEU A 108 5.80 -5.57 13.71
CA LEU A 108 4.51 -5.15 13.17
C LEU A 108 3.95 -6.24 12.27
N GLN A 109 2.66 -6.57 12.40
CA GLN A 109 1.97 -7.48 11.48
C GLN A 109 1.89 -6.88 10.07
N LYS A 110 1.94 -7.75 9.04
CA LYS A 110 1.71 -7.37 7.63
C LYS A 110 0.24 -6.97 7.37
N PRO A 111 -0.04 -6.20 6.32
CA PRO A 111 0.89 -5.33 5.59
C PRO A 111 1.43 -4.22 6.50
N MET A 112 2.56 -3.61 6.13
CA MET A 112 3.16 -2.56 6.94
C MET A 112 2.18 -1.44 7.28
N THR A 113 1.40 -1.02 6.30
CA THR A 113 0.30 -0.06 6.41
C THR A 113 -0.53 -0.08 5.12
N VAL A 114 -1.42 0.89 4.96
CA VAL A 114 -2.40 0.95 3.87
C VAL A 114 -2.00 1.82 2.68
N ASP A 115 -0.96 2.63 2.82
CA ASP A 115 -0.41 3.51 1.77
C ASP A 115 1.07 3.85 2.02
N LEU A 116 1.76 4.38 0.98
CA LEU A 116 3.19 4.68 1.07
C LEU A 116 3.51 5.88 1.96
N ALA A 117 2.63 6.88 2.03
CA ALA A 117 2.87 8.05 2.88
C ALA A 117 2.87 7.65 4.37
N SER A 118 1.93 6.80 4.78
CA SER A 118 1.92 6.21 6.11
C SER A 118 3.16 5.34 6.38
N ALA A 119 3.60 4.57 5.38
CA ALA A 119 4.84 3.78 5.48
C ALA A 119 6.07 4.67 5.69
N ASP A 120 6.15 5.80 4.98
CA ASP A 120 7.25 6.75 5.10
C ASP A 120 7.28 7.39 6.50
N ARG A 121 6.13 7.78 7.06
CA ARG A 121 6.04 8.30 8.44
C ARG A 121 6.43 7.26 9.50
N ILE A 122 6.07 5.99 9.28
CA ILE A 122 6.53 4.88 10.14
C ILE A 122 8.05 4.75 10.09
N LEU A 123 8.65 4.77 8.88
CA LEU A 123 10.10 4.66 8.71
C LEU A 123 10.83 5.82 9.37
N GLU A 124 10.36 7.05 9.20
CA GLU A 124 10.92 8.23 9.83
C GLU A 124 10.88 8.10 11.36
N ALA A 125 9.72 7.77 11.93
CA ALA A 125 9.56 7.64 13.38
C ALA A 125 10.44 6.52 13.96
N THR A 126 10.56 5.38 13.29
CA THR A 126 11.36 4.24 13.79
C THR A 126 12.86 4.46 13.64
N ALA A 127 13.31 5.22 12.64
CA ALA A 127 14.73 5.55 12.44
C ALA A 127 15.30 6.44 13.56
N GLN A 128 14.47 7.30 14.19
CA GLN A 128 14.92 8.28 15.19
C GLN A 128 15.35 7.66 16.52
N HIS A 129 14.97 6.42 16.83
CA HIS A 129 15.11 5.87 18.18
C HIS A 129 16.09 4.70 18.31
N GLY A 130 16.75 4.28 17.23
CA GLY A 130 17.79 3.24 17.26
C GLY A 130 17.31 1.86 17.76
N LYS A 131 16.00 1.59 17.71
CA LYS A 131 15.39 0.33 18.08
C LYS A 131 15.13 -0.56 16.88
N ILE A 132 15.07 -1.86 17.09
CA ILE A 132 14.70 -2.79 16.03
C ILE A 132 13.26 -2.54 15.62
N PHE A 133 13.06 -2.30 14.32
CA PHE A 133 11.76 -2.31 13.66
C PHE A 133 11.75 -3.33 12.53
N LYS A 134 10.78 -4.19 12.52
CA LYS A 134 10.54 -5.15 11.43
C LYS A 134 9.05 -5.33 11.17
N VAL A 135 8.73 -5.75 9.95
CA VAL A 135 7.39 -6.26 9.62
C VAL A 135 7.41 -7.79 9.66
N THR A 136 6.40 -8.37 10.26
CA THR A 136 6.27 -9.82 10.39
C THR A 136 5.39 -10.36 9.28
N ASP A 137 5.99 -11.12 8.37
CA ASP A 137 5.28 -11.98 7.45
C ASP A 137 5.81 -13.41 7.59
N ASN A 138 4.95 -14.31 8.02
CA ASN A 138 5.32 -15.69 8.31
C ASN A 138 5.75 -16.49 7.07
N TYR A 139 5.33 -16.09 5.86
CA TYR A 139 5.71 -16.79 4.63
C TYR A 139 7.22 -16.70 4.36
N ALA A 140 7.87 -15.57 4.64
CA ALA A 140 9.32 -15.45 4.52
C ALA A 140 10.09 -16.39 5.47
N PHE A 141 9.43 -16.90 6.51
CA PHE A 141 9.99 -17.84 7.49
C PHE A 141 9.42 -19.26 7.38
N TYR A 142 8.47 -19.48 6.47
CA TYR A 142 7.86 -20.79 6.25
C TYR A 142 8.91 -21.77 5.69
N PRO A 143 9.14 -22.94 6.34
CA PRO A 143 10.26 -23.80 5.99
C PRO A 143 10.33 -24.21 4.52
N PRO A 144 9.25 -24.58 3.82
CA PRO A 144 9.30 -24.88 2.38
C PRO A 144 9.74 -23.68 1.53
N ILE A 145 9.32 -22.44 1.85
CA ILE A 145 9.74 -21.23 1.12
C ILE A 145 11.21 -20.94 1.38
N ARG A 146 11.68 -21.11 2.62
CA ARG A 146 13.09 -20.96 2.96
C ARG A 146 13.98 -22.01 2.28
N LEU A 147 13.52 -23.23 2.19
CA LEU A 147 14.22 -24.29 1.45
C LEU A 147 14.28 -23.95 -0.05
N ALA A 148 13.18 -23.51 -0.66
CA ALA A 148 13.18 -23.08 -2.05
C ALA A 148 14.15 -21.92 -2.30
N LYS A 149 14.19 -20.92 -1.39
CA LYS A 149 15.16 -19.81 -1.45
C LYS A 149 16.60 -20.32 -1.44
N LYS A 150 16.92 -21.24 -0.54
CA LYS A 150 18.25 -21.86 -0.44
C LYS A 150 18.62 -22.64 -1.71
N ILE A 151 17.68 -23.37 -2.30
CA ILE A 151 17.85 -24.10 -3.56
C ILE A 151 18.20 -23.12 -4.69
N ILE A 152 17.47 -22.00 -4.77
CA ILE A 152 17.71 -20.94 -5.77
C ILE A 152 19.10 -20.31 -5.55
N GLU A 153 19.44 -19.93 -4.33
CA GLU A 153 20.72 -19.30 -3.98
C GLU A 153 21.92 -20.22 -4.20
N ASN A 154 21.76 -21.51 -4.01
CA ASN A 154 22.77 -22.53 -4.31
C ASN A 154 22.93 -22.79 -5.82
N GLY A 155 22.09 -22.18 -6.68
CA GLY A 155 22.15 -22.35 -8.14
C GLY A 155 21.65 -23.70 -8.64
N GLU A 156 20.92 -24.49 -7.84
CA GLU A 156 20.45 -25.83 -8.24
C GLU A 156 19.51 -25.80 -9.46
N ILE A 157 18.80 -24.68 -9.67
CA ILE A 157 17.94 -24.47 -10.85
C ILE A 157 18.55 -23.48 -11.87
N GLY A 158 19.80 -23.07 -11.69
CA GLY A 158 20.43 -21.99 -12.45
C GLY A 158 19.84 -20.61 -12.10
N SER A 159 19.92 -19.66 -13.03
CA SER A 159 19.36 -18.32 -12.84
C SER A 159 17.83 -18.35 -12.97
N PRO A 160 17.06 -17.77 -12.03
CA PRO A 160 15.62 -17.68 -12.13
C PRO A 160 15.17 -16.93 -13.39
N ILE A 161 14.14 -17.44 -14.05
CA ILE A 161 13.52 -16.86 -15.25
C ILE A 161 12.10 -16.38 -14.92
N SER A 162 11.33 -17.21 -14.20
CA SER A 162 9.95 -16.91 -13.85
C SER A 162 9.53 -17.48 -12.50
N ILE A 163 8.55 -16.82 -11.88
CA ILE A 163 7.82 -17.32 -10.71
C ILE A 163 6.32 -17.36 -11.03
N ARG A 164 5.66 -18.46 -10.70
CA ARG A 164 4.21 -18.66 -10.84
C ARG A 164 3.62 -18.99 -9.48
N ILE A 165 2.54 -18.32 -9.12
CA ILE A 165 1.83 -18.53 -7.86
C ILE A 165 0.37 -18.82 -8.18
N LYS A 166 -0.24 -19.77 -7.46
CA LYS A 166 -1.67 -20.00 -7.51
C LYS A 166 -2.22 -20.02 -6.10
N PHE A 167 -3.09 -19.07 -5.81
CA PHE A 167 -3.88 -19.05 -4.58
C PHE A 167 -5.22 -19.73 -4.82
N ILE A 168 -5.59 -20.62 -3.91
CA ILE A 168 -6.82 -21.40 -3.98
C ILE A 168 -7.58 -21.18 -2.66
N GLY A 169 -8.68 -20.44 -2.71
CA GLY A 169 -9.61 -20.26 -1.61
C GLY A 169 -10.77 -21.25 -1.70
N GLY A 170 -11.27 -21.68 -0.57
CA GLY A 170 -12.45 -22.54 -0.46
C GLY A 170 -13.50 -21.95 0.48
N GLY A 171 -14.75 -22.39 0.35
CA GLY A 171 -15.84 -21.94 1.21
C GLY A 171 -15.86 -22.59 2.59
N SER A 172 -15.07 -23.64 2.81
CA SER A 172 -15.00 -24.33 4.11
C SER A 172 -13.66 -25.02 4.34
N GLY A 173 -13.38 -25.35 5.60
CA GLY A 173 -12.11 -25.91 6.07
C GLY A 173 -11.38 -24.92 7.00
N GLY A 174 -10.39 -25.44 7.72
CA GLY A 174 -9.65 -24.65 8.68
C GLY A 174 -10.43 -24.28 9.94
N TRP A 175 -9.96 -23.26 10.62
CA TRP A 175 -10.57 -22.76 11.83
C TRP A 175 -11.73 -21.79 11.58
N TYR A 176 -12.56 -21.59 12.58
CA TYR A 176 -13.61 -20.59 12.53
C TYR A 176 -13.03 -19.17 12.54
N VAL A 177 -13.44 -18.33 11.61
CA VAL A 177 -13.12 -16.90 11.56
C VAL A 177 -14.33 -16.12 12.06
N PRO A 178 -14.22 -15.41 13.19
CA PRO A 178 -15.38 -14.71 13.77
C PRO A 178 -15.82 -13.53 12.89
N PRO A 179 -17.12 -13.16 12.90
CA PRO A 179 -17.65 -12.06 12.10
C PRO A 179 -16.89 -10.73 12.27
N ALA A 180 -16.45 -10.41 13.49
CA ALA A 180 -15.67 -9.20 13.76
C ALA A 180 -14.38 -9.10 12.93
N ALA A 181 -13.74 -10.24 12.63
CA ALA A 181 -12.55 -10.28 11.80
C ALA A 181 -12.83 -9.94 10.32
N TRP A 182 -14.07 -10.14 9.86
CA TRP A 182 -14.53 -9.73 8.52
C TRP A 182 -14.97 -8.27 8.50
N GLN A 183 -15.67 -7.81 9.52
CA GLN A 183 -16.28 -6.48 9.58
C GLN A 183 -15.26 -5.36 9.38
N TRP A 184 -14.13 -5.40 10.08
CA TRP A 184 -13.11 -4.35 9.92
C TRP A 184 -12.44 -4.39 8.53
N ARG A 185 -12.24 -5.58 7.95
CA ARG A 185 -11.70 -5.73 6.59
C ARG A 185 -12.64 -5.17 5.53
N LEU A 186 -13.92 -5.48 5.63
CA LEU A 186 -14.95 -4.93 4.76
C LEU A 186 -15.01 -3.41 4.85
N LYS A 187 -14.92 -2.87 6.08
CA LYS A 187 -14.87 -1.43 6.31
C LYS A 187 -13.66 -0.80 5.61
N GLU A 188 -12.46 -1.31 5.83
CA GLU A 188 -11.25 -0.82 5.18
C GLU A 188 -11.30 -0.93 3.65
N ASN A 189 -11.86 -2.01 3.12
CA ASN A 189 -12.04 -2.18 1.67
C ASN A 189 -13.01 -1.12 1.12
N THR A 190 -14.15 -0.92 1.77
CA THR A 190 -15.15 0.09 1.36
C THR A 190 -14.57 1.50 1.42
N GLU A 191 -13.89 1.86 2.50
CA GLU A 191 -13.26 3.19 2.69
C GLU A 191 -12.16 3.46 1.67
N SER A 192 -11.50 2.43 1.15
CA SER A 192 -10.48 2.55 0.11
C SER A 192 -11.04 2.58 -1.32
N GLY A 193 -12.36 2.45 -1.50
CA GLY A 193 -12.99 2.33 -2.81
C GLY A 193 -12.62 1.02 -3.52
N GLY A 194 -12.54 -0.09 -2.78
CA GLY A 194 -12.27 -1.43 -3.28
C GLY A 194 -10.79 -1.76 -3.54
N ILE A 195 -9.87 -0.88 -3.14
CA ILE A 195 -8.43 -1.09 -3.38
C ILE A 195 -7.81 -2.07 -2.37
N ARG A 196 -8.40 -2.19 -1.17
CA ARG A 196 -7.88 -3.05 -0.10
C ARG A 196 -8.69 -4.34 -0.04
N GLY A 197 -8.66 -5.10 -1.13
CA GLY A 197 -9.38 -6.36 -1.26
C GLY A 197 -8.92 -7.41 -0.27
N PHE A 198 -9.82 -8.31 0.10
CA PHE A 198 -9.56 -9.33 1.10
C PHE A 198 -8.47 -10.31 0.65
N ASP A 199 -8.58 -10.83 -0.57
CA ASP A 199 -7.64 -11.82 -1.09
C ASP A 199 -6.38 -11.19 -1.68
N THR A 200 -6.50 -10.07 -2.43
CA THR A 200 -5.36 -9.54 -3.18
C THR A 200 -4.52 -8.54 -2.38
N PHE A 201 -5.09 -7.80 -1.44
CA PHE A 201 -4.35 -6.84 -0.60
C PHE A 201 -3.97 -7.43 0.76
N ASP A 202 -4.95 -7.92 1.55
CA ASP A 202 -4.67 -8.41 2.90
C ASP A 202 -4.00 -9.79 2.88
N HIS A 203 -4.70 -10.83 2.42
CA HIS A 203 -4.15 -12.19 2.42
C HIS A 203 -3.05 -12.36 1.37
N GLY A 204 -3.24 -11.79 0.19
CA GLY A 204 -2.26 -11.79 -0.89
C GLY A 204 -0.93 -11.12 -0.55
N HIS A 205 -0.87 -10.30 0.51
CA HIS A 205 0.38 -9.71 0.96
C HIS A 205 1.47 -10.75 1.22
N HIS A 206 1.10 -11.91 1.74
CA HIS A 206 2.01 -13.05 1.89
C HIS A 206 2.64 -13.51 0.56
N LEU A 207 1.89 -13.41 -0.52
CA LEU A 207 2.33 -13.86 -1.85
C LEU A 207 3.20 -12.81 -2.52
N TRP A 208 2.93 -11.52 -2.29
CA TRP A 208 3.81 -10.42 -2.68
C TRP A 208 5.14 -10.49 -1.93
N THR A 209 5.09 -10.75 -0.63
CA THR A 209 6.28 -11.02 0.19
C THR A 209 7.07 -12.22 -0.33
N THR A 210 6.40 -13.30 -0.70
CA THR A 210 7.06 -14.52 -1.22
C THR A 210 7.73 -14.25 -2.56
N ALA A 211 7.05 -13.59 -3.50
CA ALA A 211 7.62 -13.23 -4.79
C ALA A 211 8.86 -12.33 -4.61
N TRP A 212 8.73 -11.31 -3.75
CA TRP A 212 9.83 -10.42 -3.41
C TRP A 212 10.99 -11.17 -2.75
N TYR A 213 10.71 -12.05 -1.79
CA TYR A 213 11.72 -12.82 -1.06
C TYR A 213 12.50 -13.76 -1.98
N LEU A 214 11.83 -14.43 -2.90
CA LEU A 214 12.45 -15.40 -3.82
C LEU A 214 13.19 -14.73 -4.97
N CYS A 215 12.66 -13.64 -5.54
CA CYS A 215 13.12 -13.07 -6.81
C CYS A 215 13.53 -11.58 -6.75
N GLY A 216 13.38 -10.92 -5.59
CA GLY A 216 13.78 -9.52 -5.38
C GLY A 216 12.68 -8.51 -5.72
N SER A 217 13.04 -7.22 -5.74
CA SER A 217 12.14 -6.10 -5.96
C SER A 217 11.47 -6.15 -7.33
N VAL A 218 10.25 -5.60 -7.40
CA VAL A 218 9.44 -5.55 -8.63
C VAL A 218 9.57 -4.19 -9.30
N GLU A 219 9.77 -4.18 -10.61
CA GLU A 219 9.86 -2.99 -11.46
C GLU A 219 8.47 -2.50 -11.84
N ARG A 220 7.58 -3.41 -12.28
CA ARG A 220 6.27 -3.08 -12.85
C ARG A 220 5.30 -4.25 -12.72
N ALA A 221 4.01 -3.92 -12.70
CA ALA A 221 2.94 -4.91 -12.57
C ALA A 221 1.71 -4.55 -13.39
N SER A 222 0.93 -5.56 -13.75
CA SER A 222 -0.36 -5.45 -14.40
C SER A 222 -1.31 -6.52 -13.88
N GLY A 223 -2.63 -6.23 -13.84
CA GLY A 223 -3.58 -7.22 -13.37
C GLY A 223 -5.02 -6.86 -13.62
N TRP A 224 -5.86 -7.89 -13.56
CA TRP A 224 -7.31 -7.83 -13.50
C TRP A 224 -7.76 -8.38 -12.15
N ILE A 225 -8.58 -7.63 -11.46
CA ILE A 225 -9.16 -7.99 -10.17
C ILE A 225 -10.67 -7.91 -10.32
N ASP A 226 -11.33 -9.05 -10.31
CA ASP A 226 -12.78 -9.16 -10.24
C ASP A 226 -13.23 -9.44 -8.80
N SER A 227 -14.52 -9.53 -8.57
CA SER A 227 -15.06 -9.80 -7.26
C SER A 227 -16.22 -10.79 -7.32
N ILE A 228 -16.24 -11.72 -6.37
CA ILE A 228 -17.40 -12.55 -6.08
C ILE A 228 -18.22 -11.83 -5.01
N ASP A 229 -19.46 -11.52 -5.33
CA ASP A 229 -20.42 -10.85 -4.42
C ASP A 229 -19.93 -9.51 -3.83
N GLY A 230 -18.97 -8.86 -4.48
CA GLY A 230 -18.40 -7.59 -4.03
C GLY A 230 -17.54 -7.67 -2.76
N ILE A 231 -17.21 -8.86 -2.27
CA ILE A 231 -16.50 -9.10 -1.01
C ILE A 231 -15.14 -9.73 -1.27
N ILE A 232 -15.12 -10.83 -2.01
CA ILE A 232 -13.90 -11.59 -2.32
C ILE A 232 -13.39 -11.14 -3.68
N ASP A 233 -12.19 -10.62 -3.74
CA ASP A 233 -11.53 -10.11 -4.94
C ASP A 233 -10.88 -11.25 -5.77
N ALA A 234 -11.72 -12.20 -6.14
CA ALA A 234 -11.45 -13.33 -7.02
C ALA A 234 -12.64 -13.56 -7.97
N PRO A 235 -12.44 -14.10 -9.20
CA PRO A 235 -11.13 -14.46 -9.77
C PRO A 235 -10.27 -13.24 -10.07
N SER A 236 -8.96 -13.40 -9.93
CA SER A 236 -8.01 -12.33 -10.24
C SER A 236 -6.75 -12.92 -10.85
N VAL A 237 -6.17 -12.20 -11.81
CA VAL A 237 -4.92 -12.58 -12.48
C VAL A 237 -4.00 -11.37 -12.53
N MET A 238 -2.77 -11.55 -12.07
CA MET A 238 -1.74 -10.51 -12.12
C MET A 238 -0.44 -11.04 -12.70
N ILE A 239 0.28 -10.15 -13.36
CA ILE A 239 1.61 -10.38 -13.89
C ILE A 239 2.53 -9.23 -13.48
N TRP A 240 3.81 -9.52 -13.31
CA TRP A 240 4.80 -8.51 -12.98
C TRP A 240 6.18 -8.85 -13.52
N LYS A 241 7.06 -7.86 -13.50
CA LYS A 241 8.48 -8.05 -13.81
C LYS A 241 9.32 -7.54 -12.64
N HIS A 242 10.24 -8.39 -12.19
CA HIS A 242 11.24 -8.03 -11.19
C HIS A 242 12.33 -7.16 -11.81
N THR A 243 13.01 -6.37 -10.98
CA THR A 243 14.18 -5.57 -11.40
C THR A 243 15.34 -6.46 -11.89
N SER A 244 15.40 -7.72 -11.44
CA SER A 244 16.33 -8.75 -11.90
C SER A 244 16.04 -9.28 -13.31
N GLY A 245 14.89 -8.92 -13.89
CA GLY A 245 14.41 -9.44 -15.18
C GLY A 245 13.49 -10.67 -15.07
N VAL A 246 13.33 -11.27 -13.91
CA VAL A 246 12.41 -12.39 -13.67
C VAL A 246 10.97 -11.95 -13.89
N TYR A 247 10.16 -12.77 -14.59
CA TYR A 247 8.72 -12.54 -14.75
C TYR A 247 7.94 -13.28 -13.67
N GLY A 248 6.88 -12.66 -13.16
CA GLY A 248 5.98 -13.27 -12.20
C GLY A 248 4.54 -13.29 -12.69
N SER A 249 3.79 -14.29 -12.24
CA SER A 249 2.34 -14.37 -12.41
C SER A 249 1.67 -14.99 -11.19
N ILE A 250 0.42 -14.57 -10.94
CA ILE A 250 -0.44 -15.15 -9.91
C ILE A 250 -1.88 -15.21 -10.38
N GLU A 251 -2.55 -16.29 -9.97
CA GLU A 251 -3.99 -16.44 -10.05
C GLU A 251 -4.57 -16.53 -8.64
N PHE A 252 -5.61 -15.76 -8.37
CA PHE A 252 -6.48 -15.96 -7.21
C PHE A 252 -7.77 -16.60 -7.69
N VAL A 253 -8.06 -17.79 -7.20
CA VAL A 253 -9.32 -18.47 -7.45
C VAL A 253 -9.98 -18.79 -6.12
N HIS A 254 -11.29 -18.58 -6.04
CA HIS A 254 -12.09 -18.90 -4.89
C HIS A 254 -13.24 -19.82 -5.31
N MET A 255 -13.37 -20.95 -4.64
CA MET A 255 -14.36 -21.98 -4.94
C MET A 255 -15.26 -22.19 -3.73
N PRO A 256 -16.43 -21.51 -3.65
CA PRO A 256 -17.29 -21.53 -2.46
C PRO A 256 -17.76 -22.93 -2.03
N ALA A 257 -17.90 -23.85 -2.97
CA ALA A 257 -18.29 -25.25 -2.67
C ALA A 257 -17.12 -26.15 -2.25
N LEU A 258 -15.86 -25.68 -2.36
CA LEU A 258 -14.70 -26.51 -2.07
C LEU A 258 -14.37 -26.47 -0.57
N LYS A 259 -14.16 -27.67 0.00
CA LYS A 259 -13.58 -27.82 1.35
C LYS A 259 -12.06 -28.00 1.22
N ILE A 260 -11.31 -27.05 1.76
CA ILE A 260 -9.84 -27.15 1.80
C ILE A 260 -9.40 -27.86 3.07
N PRO A 261 -8.61 -28.94 2.99
CA PRO A 261 -8.00 -29.56 4.15
C PRO A 261 -6.93 -28.61 4.73
N SER A 262 -7.27 -27.89 5.78
CA SER A 262 -6.38 -26.95 6.46
C SER A 262 -6.64 -26.97 7.97
N LYS A 263 -5.62 -26.63 8.75
CA LYS A 263 -5.76 -26.37 10.19
C LYS A 263 -6.10 -24.90 10.48
N TYR A 264 -5.89 -24.02 9.52
CA TYR A 264 -5.92 -22.56 9.70
C TYR A 264 -6.99 -21.90 8.83
N TYR A 265 -6.63 -21.31 7.70
CA TYR A 265 -7.60 -20.74 6.77
C TYR A 265 -7.99 -21.74 5.69
N ALA A 266 -9.19 -21.61 5.16
CA ALA A 266 -9.69 -22.44 4.06
C ALA A 266 -9.05 -22.06 2.72
N ASN A 267 -7.73 -22.10 2.65
CA ASN A 267 -6.97 -21.85 1.44
C ASN A 267 -5.70 -22.69 1.35
N ASP A 268 -5.11 -22.73 0.16
CA ASP A 268 -3.78 -23.29 -0.08
C ASP A 268 -3.08 -22.51 -1.20
N VAL A 269 -1.77 -22.66 -1.31
CA VAL A 269 -0.95 -21.94 -2.28
C VAL A 269 0.07 -22.87 -2.92
N TRP A 270 0.19 -22.77 -4.24
CA TRP A 270 1.23 -23.43 -5.02
C TRP A 270 2.18 -22.39 -5.60
N ILE A 271 3.47 -22.67 -5.52
CA ILE A 271 4.50 -21.75 -6.01
C ILE A 271 5.51 -22.54 -6.83
N GLU A 272 5.83 -22.05 -8.01
CA GLU A 272 6.82 -22.60 -8.91
C GLU A 272 7.83 -21.52 -9.28
N VAL A 273 9.13 -21.83 -9.19
CA VAL A 273 10.18 -20.96 -9.75
C VAL A 273 10.95 -21.76 -10.78
N SER A 274 10.89 -21.30 -12.03
CA SER A 274 11.64 -21.86 -13.14
C SER A 274 12.95 -21.08 -13.34
N GLY A 275 14.04 -21.81 -13.47
CA GLY A 275 15.37 -21.29 -13.77
C GLY A 275 15.94 -21.88 -15.05
N THR A 276 17.16 -21.45 -15.40
CA THR A 276 17.83 -21.87 -16.66
C THR A 276 18.22 -23.36 -16.66
N GLN A 277 18.23 -24.04 -15.51
CA GLN A 277 18.69 -25.44 -15.38
C GLN A 277 17.70 -26.34 -14.65
N GLY A 278 16.57 -25.80 -14.19
CA GLY A 278 15.59 -26.61 -13.46
C GLY A 278 14.42 -25.79 -12.94
N ILE A 279 13.56 -26.47 -12.19
CA ILE A 279 12.33 -25.91 -11.62
C ILE A 279 12.27 -26.31 -10.14
N VAL A 280 11.95 -25.39 -9.25
CA VAL A 280 11.57 -25.70 -7.86
C VAL A 280 10.09 -25.45 -7.67
N VAL A 281 9.39 -26.39 -7.04
CA VAL A 281 7.95 -26.34 -6.78
C VAL A 281 7.70 -26.45 -5.28
N ILE A 282 6.93 -25.52 -4.72
CA ILE A 282 6.37 -25.58 -3.38
C ILE A 282 4.91 -25.98 -3.54
N HIS A 283 4.55 -27.15 -3.05
CA HIS A 283 3.26 -27.79 -3.33
C HIS A 283 2.13 -27.37 -2.40
N ARG A 284 2.45 -26.69 -1.28
CA ARG A 284 1.47 -26.25 -0.30
C ARG A 284 2.03 -25.17 0.62
N CYS A 285 1.14 -24.39 1.20
CA CYS A 285 1.49 -23.39 2.23
C CYS A 285 0.56 -23.50 3.45
N THR A 286 -0.72 -23.17 3.32
CA THR A 286 -1.66 -23.13 4.46
C THR A 286 -2.46 -24.43 4.56
N GLY A 287 -2.95 -24.91 3.43
CA GLY A 287 -3.70 -26.14 3.29
C GLY A 287 -2.85 -27.34 2.89
N ILE A 288 -3.54 -28.45 2.63
CA ILE A 288 -2.94 -29.71 2.14
C ILE A 288 -3.81 -30.25 1.01
N ILE A 289 -3.94 -29.49 -0.09
CA ILE A 289 -4.64 -29.97 -1.29
C ILE A 289 -3.79 -31.05 -1.97
N VAL A 290 -2.50 -30.79 -2.11
CA VAL A 290 -1.54 -31.75 -2.68
C VAL A 290 -0.90 -32.57 -1.56
N LYS A 291 -1.11 -33.88 -1.59
CA LYS A 291 -0.41 -34.84 -0.72
C LYS A 291 0.99 -35.12 -1.26
N GLY A 292 1.92 -35.53 -0.39
CA GLY A 292 3.29 -35.85 -0.76
C GLY A 292 4.33 -34.81 -0.27
N PRO A 293 5.47 -34.66 -0.93
CA PRO A 293 6.55 -33.76 -0.49
C PRO A 293 6.10 -32.30 -0.51
N ALA A 294 6.61 -31.48 0.42
CA ALA A 294 6.31 -30.07 0.47
C ALA A 294 7.04 -29.26 -0.62
N VAL A 295 8.25 -29.70 -0.98
CA VAL A 295 9.08 -29.07 -2.02
C VAL A 295 9.63 -30.14 -2.95
N SER A 296 9.64 -29.85 -4.25
CA SER A 296 10.28 -30.71 -5.26
C SER A 296 11.14 -29.87 -6.19
N VAL A 297 12.21 -30.46 -6.69
CA VAL A 297 13.12 -29.84 -7.67
C VAL A 297 13.26 -30.78 -8.86
N PHE A 298 13.09 -30.25 -10.06
CA PHE A 298 13.37 -30.94 -11.32
C PHE A 298 14.58 -30.32 -12.00
N THR A 299 15.52 -31.16 -12.41
CA THR A 299 16.70 -30.79 -13.19
C THR A 299 16.96 -31.85 -14.26
N SER A 300 18.04 -31.73 -15.04
CA SER A 300 18.50 -32.77 -15.96
C SER A 300 18.76 -34.13 -15.28
N LYS A 301 18.88 -34.17 -13.96
CA LYS A 301 19.04 -35.40 -13.15
C LYS A 301 17.70 -36.02 -12.74
N GLY A 302 16.58 -35.44 -13.15
CA GLY A 302 15.22 -35.84 -12.76
C GLY A 302 14.71 -35.14 -11.53
N TRP A 303 13.64 -35.69 -10.94
CA TRP A 303 13.00 -35.13 -9.75
C TRP A 303 13.75 -35.48 -8.46
N LYS A 304 13.89 -34.48 -7.59
CA LYS A 304 14.31 -34.63 -6.19
C LYS A 304 13.21 -34.07 -5.29
N HIS A 305 12.81 -34.82 -4.28
CA HIS A 305 11.71 -34.48 -3.39
C HIS A 305 12.19 -34.25 -1.97
N TYR A 306 11.61 -33.24 -1.29
CA TYR A 306 11.99 -32.87 0.07
C TYR A 306 10.76 -32.91 0.98
N ASN A 307 10.80 -33.74 2.00
CA ASN A 307 9.77 -33.83 3.05
C ASN A 307 10.02 -32.77 4.15
N GLU A 308 10.04 -31.50 3.73
CA GLU A 308 10.23 -30.39 4.66
C GLU A 308 9.00 -30.22 5.55
N LYS A 309 9.23 -29.80 6.80
CA LYS A 309 8.14 -29.48 7.73
C LYS A 309 7.27 -28.37 7.14
N SER A 310 5.99 -28.64 6.98
CA SER A 310 5.06 -27.77 6.28
C SER A 310 3.85 -27.33 7.14
N ASP A 311 4.02 -27.30 8.46
CA ASP A 311 3.03 -26.64 9.31
C ASP A 311 3.18 -25.13 9.21
N TRP A 312 2.11 -24.44 8.83
CA TRP A 312 2.09 -23.00 8.58
C TRP A 312 2.50 -22.17 9.81
N ALA A 313 2.20 -22.66 11.02
CA ALA A 313 2.61 -22.02 12.28
C ALA A 313 4.12 -21.88 12.44
N LEU A 314 4.92 -22.75 11.80
CA LEU A 314 6.37 -22.67 11.88
C LEU A 314 6.93 -21.35 11.32
N GLY A 315 6.25 -20.76 10.37
CA GLY A 315 6.59 -19.44 9.85
C GLY A 315 6.48 -18.34 10.92
N PHE A 316 5.45 -18.37 11.76
CA PHE A 316 5.29 -17.43 12.87
C PHE A 316 6.36 -17.61 13.93
N ILE A 317 6.64 -18.87 14.30
CA ILE A 317 7.73 -19.19 15.25
C ILE A 317 9.07 -18.68 14.71
N GLY A 318 9.37 -18.91 13.44
CA GLY A 318 10.59 -18.42 12.80
C GLY A 318 10.69 -16.88 12.77
N ALA A 319 9.58 -16.20 12.50
CA ALA A 319 9.51 -14.74 12.49
C ALA A 319 9.75 -14.14 13.88
N THR A 320 9.18 -14.73 14.92
CA THR A 320 9.39 -14.34 16.32
C THR A 320 10.84 -14.57 16.74
N HIS A 321 11.41 -15.73 16.40
CA HIS A 321 12.82 -16.01 16.72
C HIS A 321 13.76 -14.99 16.06
N ASN A 322 13.54 -14.65 14.79
CA ASN A 322 14.33 -13.62 14.12
C ASN A 322 14.19 -12.24 14.79
N PHE A 323 12.99 -11.87 15.28
CA PHE A 323 12.80 -10.62 16.02
C PHE A 323 13.64 -10.59 17.31
N ILE A 324 13.54 -11.65 18.11
CA ILE A 324 14.29 -11.79 19.36
C ILE A 324 15.81 -11.77 19.11
N GLU A 325 16.28 -12.52 18.13
CA GLU A 325 17.70 -12.57 17.76
C GLU A 325 18.20 -11.22 17.22
N SER A 326 17.35 -10.47 16.52
CA SER A 326 17.69 -9.11 16.07
C SER A 326 17.83 -8.14 17.24
N ILE A 327 16.95 -8.21 18.25
CA ILE A 327 17.08 -7.41 19.48
C ILE A 327 18.38 -7.75 20.24
N LEU A 328 18.76 -9.01 20.24
CA LEU A 328 20.00 -9.48 20.87
C LEU A 328 21.27 -9.22 20.04
N GLY A 329 21.15 -8.59 18.87
CA GLY A 329 22.27 -8.28 17.98
C GLY A 329 22.90 -9.50 17.28
N LYS A 330 22.20 -10.65 17.24
CA LYS A 330 22.71 -11.89 16.65
C LYS A 330 22.48 -11.98 15.15
N THR A 331 21.44 -11.31 14.65
CA THR A 331 21.07 -11.27 13.23
C THR A 331 20.44 -9.93 12.87
N GLN A 332 20.31 -9.67 11.57
CA GLN A 332 19.53 -8.55 11.09
C GLN A 332 18.04 -8.94 10.99
N PRO A 333 17.11 -7.98 11.18
CA PRO A 333 15.70 -8.25 10.99
C PRO A 333 15.43 -8.58 9.52
N MET A 334 14.94 -9.78 9.25
CA MET A 334 14.37 -10.11 7.95
C MET A 334 13.07 -9.32 7.79
N LEU A 335 12.82 -8.76 6.62
CA LEU A 335 11.73 -7.82 6.35
C LEU A 335 11.84 -6.55 7.22
N SER A 336 12.96 -5.85 7.06
CA SER A 336 13.12 -4.49 7.59
C SER A 336 11.99 -3.58 7.11
N GLY A 337 11.81 -2.43 7.75
CA GLY A 337 10.83 -1.44 7.32
C GLY A 337 10.97 -1.06 5.84
N ALA A 338 12.22 -0.91 5.34
CA ALA A 338 12.48 -0.62 3.92
C ALA A 338 12.00 -1.76 3.00
N ASN A 339 12.27 -3.01 3.37
CA ASN A 339 11.79 -4.18 2.62
C ASN A 339 10.26 -4.23 2.59
N ALA A 340 9.63 -4.02 3.74
CA ALA A 340 8.17 -4.04 3.86
C ALA A 340 7.50 -2.91 3.06
N ARG A 341 8.11 -1.72 3.02
CA ARG A 341 7.66 -0.62 2.16
C ARG A 341 7.76 -0.97 0.67
N ASP A 342 8.83 -1.65 0.25
CA ASP A 342 9.01 -2.08 -1.15
C ASP A 342 7.96 -3.12 -1.54
N ILE A 343 7.66 -4.08 -0.66
CA ILE A 343 6.59 -5.07 -0.85
C ILE A 343 5.22 -4.40 -0.89
N LEU A 344 4.95 -3.43 0.00
CA LEU A 344 3.70 -2.66 -0.02
C LEU A 344 3.56 -1.89 -1.33
N ARG A 345 4.64 -1.27 -1.82
CA ARG A 345 4.67 -0.57 -3.10
C ARG A 345 4.33 -1.50 -4.27
N PHE A 346 4.83 -2.73 -4.27
CA PHE A 346 4.47 -3.75 -5.24
C PHE A 346 2.96 -4.09 -5.17
N SER A 347 2.44 -4.37 -3.98
CA SER A 347 1.01 -4.62 -3.76
C SER A 347 0.14 -3.48 -4.29
N LEU A 348 0.47 -2.24 -3.94
CA LEU A 348 -0.27 -1.04 -4.38
C LEU A 348 -0.16 -0.80 -5.89
N ALA A 349 0.97 -1.18 -6.53
CA ALA A 349 1.11 -1.09 -7.98
C ALA A 349 0.13 -2.03 -8.71
N ILE A 350 -0.06 -3.24 -8.19
CA ILE A 350 -1.06 -4.19 -8.70
C ILE A 350 -2.47 -3.61 -8.55
N GLN A 351 -2.84 -3.15 -7.36
CA GLN A 351 -4.16 -2.55 -7.11
C GLN A 351 -4.43 -1.36 -8.03
N LYS A 352 -3.43 -0.49 -8.18
CA LYS A 352 -3.51 0.65 -9.10
C LYS A 352 -3.65 0.22 -10.55
N SER A 353 -2.90 -0.81 -10.98
CA SER A 353 -2.98 -1.34 -12.34
C SER A 353 -4.37 -1.84 -12.69
N ALA A 354 -4.98 -2.64 -11.81
CA ALA A 354 -6.35 -3.12 -11.99
C ALA A 354 -7.36 -1.96 -12.12
N LYS A 355 -7.19 -0.90 -11.31
CA LYS A 355 -8.08 0.27 -11.33
C LYS A 355 -7.92 1.15 -12.57
N VAL A 356 -6.70 1.29 -13.10
CA VAL A 356 -6.42 2.17 -14.25
C VAL A 356 -6.32 1.41 -15.57
N HIS A 357 -6.51 0.10 -15.56
CA HIS A 357 -6.49 -0.81 -16.71
C HIS A 357 -5.24 -0.68 -17.59
N ARG A 358 -4.06 -0.57 -16.94
CA ARG A 358 -2.76 -0.54 -17.60
C ARG A 358 -1.66 -1.03 -16.68
N GLU A 359 -0.51 -1.35 -17.28
CA GLU A 359 0.71 -1.60 -16.52
C GLU A 359 1.10 -0.38 -15.66
N VAL A 360 1.57 -0.64 -14.44
CA VAL A 360 2.03 0.37 -13.48
C VAL A 360 3.46 0.05 -13.05
N TYR A 361 4.37 1.01 -13.21
CA TYR A 361 5.71 0.94 -12.61
C TYR A 361 5.63 1.21 -11.12
N THR A 362 6.30 0.41 -10.30
CA THR A 362 6.28 0.59 -8.84
C THR A 362 6.76 1.98 -8.42
N GLN A 363 7.79 2.51 -9.10
CA GLN A 363 8.31 3.86 -8.88
C GLN A 363 7.32 4.98 -9.24
N GLU A 364 6.30 4.70 -10.06
CA GLU A 364 5.23 5.65 -10.37
C GLU A 364 4.42 6.04 -9.11
N LEU A 365 4.41 5.17 -8.09
CA LEU A 365 3.71 5.43 -6.83
C LEU A 365 4.45 6.44 -5.95
N ASP A 366 5.77 6.54 -6.09
CA ASP A 366 6.62 7.50 -5.37
C ASP A 366 6.76 8.82 -6.14
N ALA A 367 6.34 8.86 -7.40
CA ALA A 367 6.52 10.04 -8.24
C ALA A 367 5.52 11.14 -7.88
N PRO A 368 5.96 12.40 -7.73
CA PRO A 368 5.05 13.53 -7.45
C PRO A 368 4.04 13.74 -8.59
N PHE A 369 4.39 13.32 -9.81
CA PHE A 369 3.52 13.37 -11.00
C PHE A 369 3.47 12.01 -11.70
N PRO A 370 2.66 11.06 -11.22
CA PRO A 370 2.62 9.69 -11.74
C PRO A 370 2.34 9.58 -13.25
N SER A 371 1.43 10.41 -13.75
CA SER A 371 1.08 10.41 -15.19
C SER A 371 2.24 10.90 -16.07
N LEU A 372 3.00 11.87 -15.60
CA LEU A 372 4.19 12.37 -16.30
C LEU A 372 5.32 11.34 -16.26
N TYR A 373 5.52 10.68 -15.12
CA TYR A 373 6.48 9.58 -14.97
C TYR A 373 6.18 8.46 -15.97
N TYR A 374 4.93 8.02 -16.05
CA TYR A 374 4.49 7.02 -17.01
C TYR A 374 4.78 7.45 -18.47
N TYR A 375 4.43 8.68 -18.84
CA TYR A 375 4.71 9.23 -20.14
C TYR A 375 6.21 9.25 -20.47
N MET A 376 7.04 9.75 -19.57
CA MET A 376 8.49 9.83 -19.78
C MET A 376 9.12 8.45 -19.99
N ARG A 377 8.65 7.43 -19.29
CA ARG A 377 9.12 6.05 -19.41
C ARG A 377 8.77 5.44 -20.76
N HIS A 378 7.57 5.73 -21.28
CA HIS A 378 7.04 5.17 -22.51
C HIS A 378 7.18 6.10 -23.74
N ARG A 379 7.86 7.22 -23.60
CA ARG A 379 7.95 8.21 -24.69
C ARG A 379 8.46 7.65 -26.03
N LYS A 380 9.33 6.64 -26.00
CA LYS A 380 9.84 5.99 -27.22
C LYS A 380 8.75 5.14 -27.89
N ASP A 381 7.97 4.41 -27.09
CA ASP A 381 6.90 3.54 -27.60
C ASP A 381 5.72 4.38 -28.11
N ILE A 382 5.41 5.47 -27.41
CA ILE A 382 4.40 6.45 -27.82
C ILE A 382 4.81 7.17 -29.11
N ALA A 383 6.10 7.47 -29.30
CA ALA A 383 6.61 8.06 -30.53
C ALA A 383 6.60 7.08 -31.70
N ALA A 384 6.76 5.78 -31.44
CA ALA A 384 6.70 4.73 -32.45
C ALA A 384 5.25 4.43 -32.94
N THR A 385 4.24 4.65 -32.08
CA THR A 385 2.84 4.64 -32.52
C THR A 385 2.57 5.95 -33.26
N LYS A 386 2.46 5.93 -34.58
CA LYS A 386 2.30 7.05 -35.56
C LYS A 386 1.41 8.24 -35.16
N SER A 387 1.21 8.49 -33.86
CA SER A 387 0.54 9.67 -33.32
C SER A 387 1.58 10.76 -33.12
N PRO A 388 1.52 11.90 -33.83
CA PRO A 388 2.52 12.95 -33.69
C PRO A 388 2.62 13.39 -32.21
N ILE A 389 3.84 13.52 -31.69
CA ILE A 389 4.12 14.08 -30.36
C ILE A 389 3.33 15.37 -30.11
N LYS A 390 3.10 16.14 -31.17
CA LYS A 390 2.25 17.33 -31.19
C LYS A 390 0.82 17.06 -30.70
N SER A 391 0.19 15.97 -31.15
CA SER A 391 -1.18 15.62 -30.73
C SER A 391 -1.27 15.12 -29.29
N PHE A 392 -0.18 14.55 -28.75
CA PHE A 392 -0.12 14.16 -27.34
C PHE A 392 -0.04 15.39 -26.44
N PHE A 393 0.89 16.33 -26.71
CA PHE A 393 0.97 17.58 -25.96
C PHE A 393 -0.29 18.43 -26.07
N GLU A 394 -0.98 18.36 -27.19
CA GLU A 394 -2.31 18.96 -27.35
C GLU A 394 -3.38 18.27 -26.50
N ARG A 395 -3.41 16.93 -26.45
CA ARG A 395 -4.35 16.16 -25.61
C ARG A 395 -4.17 16.36 -24.13
N ILE A 396 -2.91 16.43 -23.65
CA ILE A 396 -2.63 16.69 -22.23
C ILE A 396 -2.64 18.20 -21.90
N GLY A 397 -2.96 19.05 -22.88
CA GLY A 397 -3.07 20.48 -22.70
C GLY A 397 -1.77 21.25 -22.56
N LEU A 398 -0.62 20.65 -22.91
CA LEU A 398 0.69 21.29 -22.82
C LEU A 398 1.03 22.18 -24.03
N ARG A 399 0.36 21.99 -25.17
CA ARG A 399 0.54 22.81 -26.38
C ARG A 399 -0.81 23.06 -27.08
N GLY A 400 -0.87 24.10 -27.89
CA GLY A 400 -2.02 24.48 -28.72
C GLY A 400 -2.41 25.94 -28.48
N ASN A 401 -2.63 26.66 -29.54
CA ASN A 401 -3.13 28.06 -29.48
C ASN A 401 -4.60 28.03 -29.04
N THR A 402 -4.90 28.64 -27.90
CA THR A 402 -6.25 28.73 -27.35
C THR A 402 -7.02 29.97 -27.80
N SER A 403 -6.33 30.95 -28.38
CA SER A 403 -6.93 32.24 -28.77
C SER A 403 -8.09 32.10 -29.75
N GLN A 404 -8.09 31.03 -30.58
CA GLN A 404 -9.22 30.70 -31.48
C GLN A 404 -10.56 30.47 -30.76
N TYR A 405 -10.53 30.11 -29.48
CA TYR A 405 -11.74 29.89 -28.67
C TYR A 405 -12.20 31.12 -27.91
N ALA A 406 -11.37 32.18 -27.86
CA ALA A 406 -11.63 33.39 -27.07
C ALA A 406 -12.97 34.07 -27.39
N PRO A 407 -13.43 34.16 -28.66
CA PRO A 407 -14.74 34.75 -28.97
C PRO A 407 -15.93 34.05 -28.32
N ARG A 408 -15.80 32.77 -27.97
CA ARG A 408 -16.85 31.97 -27.35
C ARG A 408 -16.79 31.95 -25.82
N ALA A 409 -15.82 32.62 -25.21
CA ALA A 409 -15.59 32.52 -23.77
C ALA A 409 -16.83 32.95 -22.94
N LYS A 410 -17.50 34.02 -23.35
CA LYS A 410 -18.67 34.54 -22.64
C LYS A 410 -19.88 33.58 -22.74
N GLU A 411 -20.25 33.17 -23.93
CA GLU A 411 -21.32 32.17 -24.20
C GLU A 411 -21.09 30.89 -23.37
N LEU A 412 -19.89 30.34 -23.42
CA LEU A 412 -19.52 29.11 -22.69
C LEU A 412 -19.55 29.31 -21.16
N THR A 413 -19.22 30.51 -20.65
CA THR A 413 -19.35 30.80 -19.23
C THR A 413 -20.80 30.83 -18.77
N GLU A 414 -21.69 31.39 -19.57
CA GLU A 414 -23.11 31.38 -19.27
C GLU A 414 -23.71 29.96 -19.28
N GLU A 415 -23.29 29.13 -20.25
CA GLU A 415 -23.65 27.71 -20.28
C GLU A 415 -23.09 26.96 -19.07
N PHE A 416 -21.84 27.24 -18.67
CA PHE A 416 -21.21 26.67 -17.51
C PHE A 416 -22.00 26.98 -16.23
N LEU A 417 -22.41 28.22 -16.02
CA LEU A 417 -23.22 28.62 -14.87
C LEU A 417 -24.58 27.89 -14.82
N LYS A 418 -25.19 27.60 -15.96
CA LYS A 418 -26.43 26.82 -16.06
C LYS A 418 -26.28 25.35 -15.70
N ARG A 419 -25.05 24.80 -15.73
CA ARG A 419 -24.77 23.39 -15.37
C ARG A 419 -24.63 23.17 -13.86
N TYR A 420 -24.87 24.20 -13.07
CA TYR A 420 -24.74 24.09 -11.60
C TYR A 420 -25.65 23.00 -11.04
N ASN A 421 -25.04 22.08 -10.28
CA ASN A 421 -25.73 20.99 -9.58
C ASN A 421 -25.65 21.20 -8.06
N PRO A 422 -26.72 21.68 -7.41
CA PRO A 422 -26.74 21.92 -5.96
C PRO A 422 -26.61 20.63 -5.15
N ASP A 423 -27.10 19.49 -5.64
CA ASP A 423 -27.06 18.22 -4.92
C ASP A 423 -25.64 17.66 -4.77
N ALA A 424 -24.75 18.03 -5.67
CA ALA A 424 -23.35 17.61 -5.61
C ALA A 424 -22.54 18.33 -4.51
N VAL A 425 -23.06 19.45 -3.95
CA VAL A 425 -22.34 20.32 -3.01
C VAL A 425 -23.27 20.85 -1.91
N ARG A 426 -23.90 19.96 -1.17
CA ARG A 426 -24.86 20.32 -0.11
C ARG A 426 -24.26 21.27 0.92
N GLN A 427 -25.03 22.30 1.33
CA GLN A 427 -24.65 23.33 2.30
C GLN A 427 -23.38 24.13 1.94
N TRP A 428 -23.01 24.17 0.66
CA TRP A 428 -21.86 24.96 0.21
C TRP A 428 -22.18 26.45 0.22
N THR A 429 -21.29 27.22 0.87
CA THR A 429 -21.34 28.68 0.87
C THR A 429 -19.96 29.19 0.47
N VAL A 430 -19.90 29.93 -0.66
CA VAL A 430 -18.64 30.46 -1.20
C VAL A 430 -18.92 31.68 -2.08
N THR A 431 -18.00 32.63 -2.08
CA THR A 431 -17.97 33.77 -3.01
C THR A 431 -16.76 33.63 -3.92
N ILE A 432 -17.01 33.54 -5.24
CA ILE A 432 -15.98 33.35 -6.25
C ILE A 432 -15.92 34.61 -7.15
N ALA A 433 -14.73 35.17 -7.25
CA ALA A 433 -14.42 36.21 -8.22
C ALA A 433 -13.82 35.55 -9.48
N LEU A 434 -14.59 35.45 -10.56
CA LEU A 434 -14.11 34.95 -11.85
C LEU A 434 -13.74 36.13 -12.74
N ASN A 435 -12.46 36.26 -13.09
CA ASN A 435 -11.93 37.30 -13.95
C ASN A 435 -11.37 36.70 -15.24
N ILE A 436 -12.01 36.97 -16.35
CA ILE A 436 -11.60 36.52 -17.68
C ILE A 436 -10.86 37.66 -18.37
N GLU A 437 -9.58 37.46 -18.60
CA GLU A 437 -8.73 38.45 -19.24
C GLU A 437 -8.95 38.51 -20.76
N PRO A 438 -8.81 39.70 -21.38
CA PRO A 438 -8.93 39.81 -22.83
C PRO A 438 -7.86 38.97 -23.54
N GLU A 439 -8.21 38.40 -24.70
CA GLU A 439 -7.25 37.63 -25.53
C GLU A 439 -7.58 37.80 -27.01
N GLY A 440 -6.65 38.33 -27.79
CA GLY A 440 -6.86 38.70 -29.19
C GLY A 440 -7.91 39.80 -29.30
N GLU A 441 -8.94 39.61 -30.12
CA GLU A 441 -10.07 40.55 -30.27
C GLU A 441 -11.17 40.38 -29.23
N ALA A 442 -11.12 39.30 -28.42
CA ALA A 442 -12.11 39.04 -27.40
C ALA A 442 -11.93 39.95 -26.19
N LYS A 443 -12.97 40.71 -25.82
CA LYS A 443 -12.96 41.55 -24.63
C LYS A 443 -12.99 40.70 -23.37
N GLY A 444 -12.26 41.16 -22.33
CA GLY A 444 -12.34 40.59 -20.99
C GLY A 444 -13.70 40.84 -20.36
N PHE A 445 -14.08 39.99 -19.43
CA PHE A 445 -15.32 40.11 -18.64
C PHE A 445 -15.12 39.47 -17.27
N CYS A 446 -16.02 39.74 -16.33
CA CYS A 446 -15.93 39.15 -15.01
C CYS A 446 -17.31 38.77 -14.45
N TYR A 447 -17.29 37.84 -13.50
CA TYR A 447 -18.46 37.41 -12.74
C TYR A 447 -18.19 37.41 -11.24
N SER A 448 -19.16 37.92 -10.47
CA SER A 448 -19.29 37.60 -9.05
C SER A 448 -20.23 36.40 -8.92
N ILE A 449 -19.72 35.26 -8.51
CA ILE A 449 -20.49 34.04 -8.32
C ILE A 449 -20.60 33.80 -6.82
N MET A 450 -21.82 33.86 -6.30
CA MET A 450 -22.13 33.56 -4.90
C MET A 450 -22.97 32.30 -4.82
N ILE A 451 -22.54 31.38 -4.01
CA ILE A 451 -23.29 30.18 -3.64
C ILE A 451 -23.56 30.30 -2.15
N ASN A 452 -24.81 30.34 -1.76
CA ASN A 452 -25.21 30.41 -0.35
C ASN A 452 -26.21 29.27 -0.06
N ASN A 453 -25.85 28.40 0.86
CA ASN A 453 -26.61 27.16 1.14
C ASN A 453 -27.00 26.42 -0.15
N SER A 454 -26.04 26.24 -1.05
CA SER A 454 -26.23 25.59 -2.34
C SER A 454 -27.16 26.32 -3.32
N VAL A 455 -27.51 27.58 -3.09
CA VAL A 455 -28.23 28.44 -4.05
C VAL A 455 -27.24 29.30 -4.80
N LEU A 456 -27.15 29.14 -6.12
CA LEU A 456 -26.27 29.93 -6.98
C LEU A 456 -26.87 31.27 -7.36
N THR A 457 -26.09 32.33 -7.23
CA THR A 457 -26.36 33.64 -7.80
C THR A 457 -25.11 34.13 -8.54
N ALA A 458 -25.21 34.51 -9.79
CA ALA A 458 -24.10 35.02 -10.59
C ALA A 458 -24.45 36.42 -11.14
N LYS A 459 -23.54 37.36 -11.00
CA LYS A 459 -23.66 38.73 -11.49
C LYS A 459 -22.47 39.08 -12.39
N GLU A 460 -22.75 39.44 -13.63
CA GLU A 460 -21.74 39.88 -14.60
C GLU A 460 -21.31 41.34 -14.37
N GLY A 461 -20.06 41.63 -14.75
CA GLY A 461 -19.52 42.98 -14.85
C GLY A 461 -18.97 43.55 -13.54
N VAL A 462 -19.15 42.87 -12.43
CA VAL A 462 -18.69 43.35 -11.12
C VAL A 462 -17.94 42.21 -10.39
N LEU A 463 -16.71 42.47 -9.99
CA LEU A 463 -16.02 41.56 -9.06
C LEU A 463 -16.42 41.87 -7.61
N PRO A 464 -16.61 40.86 -6.75
CA PRO A 464 -16.95 41.07 -5.35
C PRO A 464 -15.78 41.73 -4.60
N GLN A 465 -16.08 42.65 -3.67
CA GLN A 465 -15.06 43.29 -2.83
C GLN A 465 -14.37 42.31 -1.88
N LYS A 466 -15.11 41.30 -1.41
CA LYS A 466 -14.59 40.18 -0.61
C LYS A 466 -14.94 38.89 -1.33
N TRP A 467 -13.99 37.98 -1.41
CA TRP A 467 -14.13 36.70 -2.06
C TRP A 467 -13.39 35.61 -1.26
N ASP A 468 -13.88 34.40 -1.35
CA ASP A 468 -13.20 33.22 -0.81
C ASP A 468 -12.16 32.68 -1.79
N MET A 469 -12.47 32.79 -3.09
CA MET A 469 -11.59 32.36 -4.18
C MET A 469 -11.69 33.31 -5.36
N LYS A 470 -10.54 33.64 -5.96
CA LYS A 470 -10.45 34.42 -7.20
C LYS A 470 -9.74 33.60 -8.28
N ILE A 471 -10.35 33.49 -9.44
CA ILE A 471 -9.78 32.82 -10.61
C ILE A 471 -9.55 33.88 -11.68
N THR A 472 -8.32 34.00 -12.16
CA THR A 472 -7.92 34.86 -13.27
C THR A 472 -7.36 34.03 -14.41
N VAL A 473 -7.93 34.15 -15.61
CA VAL A 473 -7.60 33.29 -16.75
C VAL A 473 -7.86 34.00 -18.09
N PRO A 474 -7.00 33.82 -19.12
CA PRO A 474 -7.24 34.35 -20.47
C PRO A 474 -8.50 33.75 -21.13
N ALA A 475 -9.22 34.55 -21.92
CA ALA A 475 -10.50 34.16 -22.51
C ALA A 475 -10.46 32.88 -23.34
N GLY A 476 -9.47 32.74 -24.22
CA GLY A 476 -9.32 31.54 -25.05
C GLY A 476 -8.96 30.29 -24.27
N LEU A 477 -8.12 30.45 -23.25
CA LEU A 477 -7.77 29.35 -22.37
C LEU A 477 -8.98 28.87 -21.53
N TRP A 478 -9.75 29.82 -21.00
CA TRP A 478 -10.98 29.52 -20.27
C TRP A 478 -12.00 28.78 -21.15
N ALA A 479 -12.26 29.30 -22.37
CA ALA A 479 -13.13 28.64 -23.33
C ALA A 479 -12.65 27.24 -23.70
N ALA A 480 -11.33 27.05 -23.91
CA ALA A 480 -10.76 25.75 -24.19
C ALA A 480 -10.93 24.75 -23.02
N ILE A 481 -10.89 25.22 -21.78
CA ILE A 481 -11.16 24.40 -20.58
C ILE A 481 -12.64 23.99 -20.56
N LEU A 482 -13.57 24.91 -20.77
CA LEU A 482 -15.00 24.61 -20.78
C LEU A 482 -15.40 23.66 -21.91
N LEU A 483 -14.73 23.73 -23.06
CA LEU A 483 -14.85 22.82 -24.19
C LEU A 483 -14.10 21.49 -23.99
N ARG A 484 -13.45 21.27 -22.84
CA ARG A 484 -12.63 20.09 -22.54
C ARG A 484 -11.44 19.88 -23.50
N LYS A 485 -10.98 20.95 -24.15
CA LYS A 485 -9.79 20.95 -25.03
C LYS A 485 -8.49 21.21 -24.26
N LYS A 486 -8.61 21.76 -23.05
CA LYS A 486 -7.51 21.99 -22.11
C LYS A 486 -7.91 21.48 -20.72
N ARG A 487 -6.93 21.05 -19.95
CA ARG A 487 -7.13 20.64 -18.55
C ARG A 487 -6.76 21.80 -17.63
N ILE A 488 -7.67 22.12 -16.72
CA ILE A 488 -7.49 23.24 -15.81
C ILE A 488 -6.26 23.10 -14.91
N GLU A 489 -5.96 21.85 -14.50
CA GLU A 489 -4.80 21.57 -13.64
C GLU A 489 -3.49 21.85 -14.35
N MET A 490 -3.41 21.45 -15.63
CA MET A 490 -2.21 21.67 -16.42
C MET A 490 -2.00 23.15 -16.70
N ALA A 491 -3.07 23.89 -16.94
CA ALA A 491 -3.01 25.33 -17.13
C ALA A 491 -2.58 26.05 -15.82
N TYR A 492 -3.06 25.59 -14.68
CA TYR A 492 -2.64 26.11 -13.38
C TYR A 492 -1.16 25.82 -13.07
N LEU A 493 -0.70 24.59 -13.27
CA LEU A 493 0.70 24.20 -13.08
C LEU A 493 1.66 24.95 -14.00
N GLN A 494 1.20 25.35 -15.19
CA GLN A 494 1.95 26.18 -16.14
C GLN A 494 1.92 27.67 -15.80
N GLY A 495 1.20 28.06 -14.75
CA GLY A 495 1.03 29.48 -14.38
C GLY A 495 0.14 30.28 -15.34
N LEU A 496 -0.61 29.59 -16.21
CA LEU A 496 -1.52 30.22 -17.19
C LEU A 496 -2.88 30.60 -16.57
N ILE A 497 -3.20 30.07 -15.41
CA ILE A 497 -4.36 30.41 -14.58
C ILE A 497 -3.85 30.80 -13.21
N LYS A 498 -4.33 31.91 -12.67
CA LYS A 498 -4.08 32.33 -11.31
C LYS A 498 -5.30 32.02 -10.44
N ILE A 499 -5.09 31.29 -9.34
CA ILE A 499 -6.11 31.00 -8.34
C ILE A 499 -5.60 31.53 -7.00
N GLU A 500 -6.35 32.45 -6.39
CA GLU A 500 -6.02 33.12 -5.12
C GLU A 500 -7.10 32.79 -4.08
N GLY A 501 -6.74 32.68 -2.82
CA GLY A 501 -7.65 32.41 -1.69
C GLY A 501 -7.76 30.94 -1.33
N LYS A 502 -8.95 30.47 -0.97
CA LYS A 502 -9.22 29.09 -0.51
C LYS A 502 -9.18 28.11 -1.67
N SER A 503 -8.00 27.60 -2.01
CA SER A 503 -7.78 26.68 -3.14
C SER A 503 -8.53 25.34 -2.96
N GLU A 504 -8.82 24.92 -1.73
CA GLU A 504 -9.64 23.75 -1.42
C GLU A 504 -11.08 23.86 -1.95
N GLU A 505 -11.63 25.06 -2.08
CA GLU A 505 -12.95 25.29 -2.65
C GLU A 505 -13.00 24.98 -4.16
N ALA A 506 -11.84 24.96 -4.84
CA ALA A 506 -11.76 24.61 -6.25
C ALA A 506 -12.18 23.14 -6.53
N LEU A 507 -12.05 22.24 -5.55
CA LEU A 507 -12.52 20.86 -5.65
C LEU A 507 -14.04 20.79 -5.74
N LYS A 508 -14.74 21.64 -5.00
CA LYS A 508 -16.20 21.71 -5.02
C LYS A 508 -16.73 22.27 -6.34
N LEU A 509 -15.98 23.16 -7.00
CA LEU A 509 -16.33 23.62 -8.35
C LEU A 509 -16.47 22.49 -9.36
N ARG A 510 -15.61 21.49 -9.26
CA ARG A 510 -15.69 20.32 -10.12
C ARG A 510 -17.00 19.55 -9.91
N ALA A 511 -17.33 19.28 -8.67
CA ALA A 511 -18.56 18.57 -8.33
C ALA A 511 -19.79 19.39 -8.74
N ALA A 512 -19.78 20.71 -8.46
CA ALA A 512 -20.89 21.62 -8.71
C ALA A 512 -21.17 21.86 -10.19
N PHE A 513 -20.15 21.92 -11.05
CA PHE A 513 -20.27 22.36 -12.45
C PHE A 513 -19.76 21.33 -13.48
N GLY A 514 -19.30 20.16 -13.04
CA GLY A 514 -18.84 19.11 -13.95
C GLY A 514 -17.56 19.46 -14.72
N ILE A 515 -16.70 20.34 -14.20
CA ILE A 515 -15.40 20.62 -14.80
C ILE A 515 -14.49 19.40 -14.61
N CYS A 516 -13.98 18.85 -15.70
CA CYS A 516 -13.08 17.69 -15.63
C CYS A 516 -11.70 18.11 -15.14
N GLY A 517 -11.25 17.54 -14.00
CA GLY A 517 -9.84 17.49 -13.64
C GLY A 517 -9.36 18.44 -12.55
N ILE A 518 -9.66 18.29 -11.27
CA ILE A 518 -8.82 18.80 -10.15
C ILE A 518 -8.77 17.72 -9.07
N VAL A 519 -7.72 16.90 -9.06
CA VAL A 519 -7.55 15.89 -8.00
C VAL A 519 -6.32 16.15 -7.10
N PHE A 520 -5.41 17.08 -7.40
CA PHE A 520 -4.09 17.08 -6.74
C PHE A 520 -3.51 18.42 -6.25
N ILE A 521 -4.32 19.43 -5.98
CA ILE A 521 -3.75 20.71 -5.50
C ILE A 521 -3.89 20.93 -3.98
N SER A 522 -4.59 20.07 -3.25
CA SER A 522 -4.92 20.34 -1.84
C SER A 522 -3.95 19.80 -0.79
N LEU A 523 -2.82 19.20 -1.14
CA LEU A 523 -1.96 18.54 -0.14
C LEU A 523 -0.59 19.19 0.12
N TYR A 524 -0.16 20.17 -0.69
CA TYR A 524 1.06 20.90 -0.38
C TYR A 524 0.95 22.37 -0.80
N PRO A 525 1.23 23.33 0.06
CA PRO A 525 1.53 24.70 -0.36
C PRO A 525 2.83 24.63 -1.18
N ILE A 526 2.71 24.81 -2.49
CA ILE A 526 3.89 24.91 -3.36
C ILE A 526 4.57 26.24 -3.03
N ASP A 527 5.73 26.17 -2.36
CA ASP A 527 6.60 27.32 -2.16
C ASP A 527 6.97 27.92 -3.53
N GLU A 528 7.02 29.25 -3.60
CA GLU A 528 7.32 29.99 -4.82
C GLU A 528 8.68 29.61 -5.45
N LYS A 529 9.62 29.11 -4.63
CA LYS A 529 10.91 28.55 -5.07
C LYS A 529 10.77 27.23 -5.83
N MET A 530 9.85 26.38 -5.42
CA MET A 530 9.59 25.09 -6.06
C MET A 530 8.87 25.28 -7.40
N HIS A 531 7.97 26.27 -7.49
CA HIS A 531 7.31 26.65 -8.74
C HIS A 531 8.33 27.13 -9.79
N LYS A 532 9.28 27.99 -9.42
CA LYS A 532 10.34 28.47 -10.33
C LYS A 532 11.27 27.35 -10.80
N SER A 533 11.60 26.38 -9.94
CA SER A 533 12.44 25.23 -10.28
C SER A 533 11.77 24.26 -11.27
N ILE A 534 10.47 24.11 -11.20
CA ILE A 534 9.69 23.24 -12.11
C ILE A 534 9.59 23.90 -13.49
N VAL A 535 9.32 25.21 -13.54
CA VAL A 535 9.17 25.97 -14.81
C VAL A 535 10.49 26.05 -15.59
N GLN A 536 11.66 26.08 -14.90
CA GLN A 536 12.97 26.08 -15.57
C GLN A 536 13.41 24.71 -16.11
N LYS A 537 12.78 23.62 -15.68
CA LYS A 537 13.12 22.24 -16.10
C LYS A 537 12.16 21.64 -17.12
N ILE A 538 11.06 22.31 -17.45
CA ILE A 538 10.10 22.00 -18.51
C ILE A 538 10.38 22.89 -19.72
#